data_de6a4acdf737ea4c12a7394c836799bc
#
_entry.id   de6a4acdf737ea4c12a7394c836799bc
#
_cell.length_a   1.000
_cell.length_b   1.000
_cell.length_c   1.000
_cell.angle_alpha   90.00
_cell.angle_beta   90.00
_cell.angle_gamma   90.00
#
_symmetry.space_group_name_H-M   'P 1'
#
loop_
_entity.id
_entity.type
_entity.pdbx_description
1 polymer ?
#
loop_
_entity_poly.entity_id
_entity_poly.type
_entity_poly.pdbx_seq_one_letter_code
_entity_poly.pdbx_strand_id
1 'polypeptide(L)'
;IEVKESGDSSSLPGEIIDRIKFDDLNEKLNAEGKNQVKGERVLMGITKASLQTESFISAASFQETTRVLTDAAIKGKVDKLQGLKENVIVGRLVPAGTGSVKNKWNKKALKDDDDFLSKQEKIEPSETQVNQ
;
A
#
# COMPACT_ATOMS: atom_id res chain seq x y z
N ILE A 1 -6.10 0.27 -15.12
CA ILE A 1 -7.51 0.10 -15.50
C ILE A 1 -8.17 1.47 -15.57
N GLU A 2 -8.84 1.77 -16.67
CA GLU A 2 -9.69 2.96 -16.81
C GLU A 2 -11.09 2.64 -16.29
N VAL A 3 -11.57 3.44 -15.36
CA VAL A 3 -12.92 3.29 -14.79
C VAL A 3 -13.96 3.73 -15.80
N LYS A 4 -14.89 2.85 -16.15
CA LYS A 4 -16.04 3.16 -17.03
C LYS A 4 -17.29 3.51 -16.22
N GLU A 5 -17.56 2.73 -15.19
CA GLU A 5 -18.68 2.94 -14.27
C GLU A 5 -18.15 2.96 -12.84
N SER A 6 -18.36 4.04 -12.11
CA SER A 6 -17.83 4.23 -10.76
C SER A 6 -18.56 3.42 -9.68
N GLY A 7 -19.73 2.85 -9.97
CA GLY A 7 -20.53 2.20 -8.95
C GLY A 7 -20.76 3.09 -7.74
N ASP A 8 -20.65 2.51 -6.54
CA ASP A 8 -20.75 3.23 -5.25
C ASP A 8 -19.38 3.66 -4.69
N SER A 9 -18.33 3.74 -5.55
CA SER A 9 -17.00 4.17 -5.15
C SER A 9 -16.81 5.68 -5.29
N SER A 10 -15.76 6.20 -4.66
CA SER A 10 -15.32 7.60 -4.80
C SER A 10 -14.52 7.86 -6.09
N SER A 11 -14.30 6.85 -6.92
CA SER A 11 -13.56 6.96 -8.18
C SER A 11 -14.40 7.63 -9.26
N LEU A 12 -13.75 8.42 -10.11
CA LEU A 12 -14.43 9.12 -11.19
C LEU A 12 -14.39 8.30 -12.50
N PRO A 13 -15.46 8.35 -13.32
CA PRO A 13 -15.44 7.77 -14.66
C PRO A 13 -14.31 8.39 -15.50
N GLY A 14 -13.53 7.56 -16.19
CA GLY A 14 -12.35 7.99 -16.95
C GLY A 14 -11.06 8.09 -16.14
N GLU A 15 -11.10 7.84 -14.84
CA GLU A 15 -9.91 7.76 -14.00
C GLU A 15 -9.12 6.48 -14.29
N ILE A 16 -7.79 6.61 -14.32
CA ILE A 16 -6.89 5.45 -14.49
C ILE A 16 -6.38 5.03 -13.12
N ILE A 17 -6.73 3.83 -12.71
CA ILE A 17 -6.38 3.26 -11.41
C ILE A 17 -5.46 2.06 -11.61
N ASP A 18 -4.51 1.86 -10.68
CA ASP A 18 -3.69 0.65 -10.65
C ASP A 18 -4.56 -0.58 -10.43
N ARG A 19 -4.22 -1.68 -11.10
CA ARG A 19 -4.95 -2.94 -11.04
C ARG A 19 -5.13 -3.45 -9.60
N ILE A 20 -4.09 -3.40 -8.79
CA ILE A 20 -4.15 -3.88 -7.41
C ILE A 20 -5.17 -3.07 -6.61
N LYS A 21 -5.14 -1.75 -6.73
CA LYS A 21 -6.12 -0.88 -6.08
C LYS A 21 -7.54 -1.11 -6.56
N PHE A 22 -7.71 -1.37 -7.85
CA PHE A 22 -9.02 -1.67 -8.43
C PHE A 22 -9.60 -2.97 -7.85
N ASP A 23 -8.77 -4.01 -7.74
CA ASP A 23 -9.16 -5.29 -7.15
C ASP A 23 -9.50 -5.12 -5.66
N ASP A 24 -8.66 -4.41 -4.88
CA ASP A 24 -8.90 -4.09 -3.46
C ASP A 24 -10.19 -3.29 -3.23
N LEU A 25 -10.48 -2.32 -4.11
CA LEU A 25 -11.72 -1.53 -4.05
C LEU A 25 -12.94 -2.40 -4.30
N ASN A 26 -12.88 -3.27 -5.30
CA ASN A 26 -13.99 -4.17 -5.62
C ASN A 26 -14.22 -5.22 -4.51
N GLU A 27 -13.17 -5.74 -3.88
CA GLU A 27 -13.30 -6.62 -2.73
C GLU A 27 -14.00 -5.93 -1.56
N LYS A 28 -13.63 -4.69 -1.25
CA LYS A 28 -14.29 -3.90 -0.19
C LYS A 28 -15.75 -3.62 -0.49
N LEU A 29 -16.06 -3.18 -1.72
CA LEU A 29 -17.43 -2.90 -2.14
C LEU A 29 -18.29 -4.16 -2.12
N ASN A 30 -17.72 -5.30 -2.52
CA ASN A 30 -18.41 -6.58 -2.47
C ASN A 30 -18.69 -7.03 -1.03
N ALA A 31 -17.74 -6.85 -0.12
CA ALA A 31 -17.92 -7.14 1.31
C ALA A 31 -19.00 -6.24 1.95
N GLU A 32 -19.16 -5.01 1.48
CA GLU A 32 -20.19 -4.06 1.92
C GLU A 32 -21.54 -4.23 1.20
N GLY A 33 -21.62 -5.14 0.21
CA GLY A 33 -22.84 -5.36 -0.58
C GLY A 33 -23.20 -4.21 -1.51
N LYS A 34 -22.21 -3.40 -1.90
CA LYS A 34 -22.37 -2.25 -2.82
C LYS A 34 -22.06 -2.61 -4.26
N ASN A 35 -22.48 -1.74 -5.18
CA ASN A 35 -22.18 -1.92 -6.61
C ASN A 35 -20.69 -1.78 -6.88
N GLN A 36 -20.14 -2.77 -7.57
CA GLN A 36 -18.73 -2.80 -7.94
C GLN A 36 -18.39 -1.78 -9.03
N VAL A 37 -17.14 -1.36 -9.04
CA VAL A 37 -16.57 -0.53 -10.09
C VAL A 37 -16.31 -1.38 -11.32
N LYS A 38 -16.76 -0.92 -12.50
CA LYS A 38 -16.44 -1.55 -13.78
C LYS A 38 -15.37 -0.74 -14.50
N GLY A 39 -14.35 -1.42 -14.98
CA GLY A 39 -13.25 -0.81 -15.69
C GLY A 39 -12.73 -1.67 -16.83
N GLU A 40 -12.03 -1.01 -17.74
CA GLU A 40 -11.40 -1.63 -18.90
C GLU A 40 -9.88 -1.47 -18.83
N ARG A 41 -9.16 -2.49 -19.26
CA ARG A 41 -7.69 -2.42 -19.32
C ARG A 41 -7.23 -1.47 -20.41
N VAL A 42 -6.36 -0.55 -20.06
CA VAL A 42 -5.79 0.43 -21.00
C VAL A 42 -4.36 0.04 -21.34
N LEU A 43 -4.05 0.04 -22.62
CA LEU A 43 -2.68 -0.10 -23.11
C LEU A 43 -1.99 1.27 -23.12
N MET A 44 -0.90 1.38 -22.37
CA MET A 44 -0.08 2.60 -22.31
C MET A 44 1.27 2.38 -22.94
N GLY A 45 1.85 3.44 -23.53
CA GLY A 45 3.24 3.43 -23.97
C GLY A 45 4.21 3.25 -22.79
N ILE A 46 5.42 2.76 -23.07
CA ILE A 46 6.43 2.42 -22.04
C ILE A 46 6.72 3.61 -21.12
N THR A 47 6.93 4.79 -21.67
CA THR A 47 7.25 6.01 -20.89
C THR A 47 6.10 6.36 -19.95
N LYS A 48 4.86 6.38 -20.44
CA LYS A 48 3.69 6.72 -19.63
C LYS A 48 3.45 5.68 -18.54
N ALA A 49 3.55 4.41 -18.87
CA ALA A 49 3.41 3.32 -17.90
C ALA A 49 4.47 3.39 -16.78
N SER A 50 5.72 3.71 -17.13
CA SER A 50 6.82 3.80 -16.15
C SER A 50 6.70 5.01 -15.22
N LEU A 51 6.15 6.13 -15.69
CA LEU A 51 5.97 7.36 -14.90
C LEU A 51 4.67 7.36 -14.08
N GLN A 52 3.67 6.62 -14.48
CA GLN A 52 2.38 6.51 -13.78
C GLN A 52 2.30 5.37 -12.76
N THR A 53 3.43 4.78 -12.39
CA THR A 53 3.48 3.80 -11.30
C THR A 53 3.16 4.45 -9.95
N GLU A 54 2.58 3.69 -9.04
CA GLU A 54 2.29 4.17 -7.68
C GLU A 54 3.57 4.49 -6.90
N SER A 55 4.64 3.72 -7.13
CA SER A 55 5.95 3.96 -6.54
C SER A 55 6.66 5.14 -7.19
N PHE A 56 6.85 6.23 -6.44
CA PHE A 56 7.60 7.38 -6.92
C PHE A 56 9.12 7.08 -7.03
N ILE A 57 9.65 6.14 -6.25
CA ILE A 57 11.05 5.70 -6.33
C ILE A 57 11.31 5.03 -7.67
N SER A 58 10.42 4.12 -8.08
CA SER A 58 10.49 3.45 -9.39
C SER A 58 10.38 4.45 -10.54
N ALA A 59 9.42 5.36 -10.49
CA ALA A 59 9.24 6.39 -11.51
C ALA A 59 10.45 7.33 -11.60
N ALA A 60 10.99 7.78 -10.47
CA ALA A 60 12.17 8.65 -10.42
C ALA A 60 13.42 7.98 -10.98
N SER A 61 13.56 6.67 -10.85
CA SER A 61 14.70 5.92 -11.40
C SER A 61 14.69 5.76 -12.91
N PHE A 62 13.53 5.97 -13.54
CA PHE A 62 13.39 5.81 -14.98
C PHE A 62 13.69 7.12 -15.74
N GLN A 63 12.97 8.18 -15.48
CA GLN A 63 13.08 9.46 -16.15
C GLN A 63 12.49 10.59 -15.29
N GLU A 64 12.89 11.85 -15.60
CA GLU A 64 12.37 13.05 -14.90
C GLU A 64 12.54 12.99 -13.36
N THR A 65 13.69 12.51 -12.90
CA THR A 65 13.98 12.29 -11.49
C THR A 65 13.65 13.49 -10.59
N THR A 66 14.10 14.68 -10.96
CA THR A 66 13.88 15.91 -10.19
C THR A 66 12.41 16.26 -10.09
N ARG A 67 11.67 16.17 -11.20
CA ARG A 67 10.23 16.47 -11.24
C ARG A 67 9.42 15.50 -10.40
N VAL A 68 9.69 14.20 -10.55
CA VAL A 68 8.99 13.14 -9.80
C VAL A 68 9.25 13.25 -8.31
N LEU A 69 10.50 13.45 -7.89
CA LEU A 69 10.86 13.60 -6.48
C LEU A 69 10.28 14.87 -5.86
N THR A 70 10.29 15.99 -6.58
CA THR A 70 9.70 17.25 -6.14
C THR A 70 8.19 17.11 -5.95
N ASP A 71 7.48 16.52 -6.91
CA ASP A 71 6.04 16.29 -6.82
C ASP A 71 5.69 15.34 -5.65
N ALA A 72 6.48 14.30 -5.45
CA ALA A 72 6.31 13.38 -4.32
C ALA A 72 6.53 14.07 -2.97
N ALA A 73 7.52 14.95 -2.87
CA ALA A 73 7.82 15.72 -1.66
C ALA A 73 6.71 16.72 -1.32
N ILE A 74 6.21 17.45 -2.32
CA ILE A 74 5.12 18.43 -2.16
C ILE A 74 3.82 17.72 -1.72
N LYS A 75 3.51 16.57 -2.31
CA LYS A 75 2.30 15.79 -2.00
C LYS A 75 2.44 14.90 -0.76
N GLY A 76 3.62 14.82 -0.17
CA GLY A 76 3.88 13.93 0.97
C GLY A 76 3.61 12.45 0.66
N LYS A 77 3.95 11.99 -0.56
CA LYS A 77 3.73 10.60 -0.97
C LYS A 77 4.58 9.64 -0.16
N VAL A 78 4.00 8.50 0.19
CA VAL A 78 4.67 7.39 0.87
C VAL A 78 4.76 6.20 -0.07
N ASP A 79 5.96 5.69 -0.29
CA ASP A 79 6.20 4.48 -1.07
C ASP A 79 6.12 3.24 -0.17
N LYS A 80 5.23 2.33 -0.48
CA LYS A 80 5.02 1.11 0.30
C LYS A 80 6.04 0.00 0.02
N LEU A 81 6.95 0.22 -0.93
CA LEU A 81 8.00 -0.74 -1.32
C LEU A 81 7.44 -2.14 -1.66
N GLN A 82 6.36 -2.19 -2.41
CA GLN A 82 5.71 -3.46 -2.79
C GLN A 82 6.33 -4.10 -4.03
N GLY A 83 6.92 -3.30 -4.91
CA GLY A 83 7.55 -3.77 -6.14
C GLY A 83 8.98 -4.26 -5.95
N LEU A 84 9.54 -4.85 -6.99
CA LEU A 84 10.92 -5.36 -6.98
C LEU A 84 11.93 -4.22 -7.11
N LYS A 85 11.68 -3.29 -8.00
CA LYS A 85 12.60 -2.20 -8.36
C LYS A 85 12.85 -1.26 -7.19
N GLU A 86 11.83 -0.87 -6.47
CA GLU A 86 11.92 0.00 -5.29
C GLU A 86 12.78 -0.62 -4.19
N ASN A 87 12.59 -1.91 -3.91
CA ASN A 87 13.35 -2.62 -2.91
C ASN A 87 14.84 -2.76 -3.29
N VAL A 88 15.13 -2.99 -4.56
CA VAL A 88 16.51 -3.04 -5.07
C VAL A 88 17.19 -1.69 -4.92
N ILE A 89 16.52 -0.59 -5.26
CA ILE A 89 17.06 0.77 -5.17
C ILE A 89 17.39 1.15 -3.71
N VAL A 90 16.48 0.81 -2.79
CA VAL A 90 16.65 1.10 -1.34
C VAL A 90 17.63 0.13 -0.68
N GLY A 91 18.00 -0.98 -1.32
CA GLY A 91 18.89 -2.00 -0.76
C GLY A 91 18.21 -2.98 0.19
N ARG A 92 16.90 -3.11 0.11
CA ARG A 92 16.12 -4.11 0.87
C ARG A 92 15.99 -5.43 0.11
N LEU A 93 15.72 -6.51 0.86
CA LEU A 93 15.37 -7.78 0.25
C LEU A 93 14.08 -7.63 -0.55
N VAL A 94 14.10 -8.14 -1.78
CA VAL A 94 12.94 -8.20 -2.67
C VAL A 94 11.82 -8.99 -1.99
N PRO A 95 10.54 -8.53 -2.03
CA PRO A 95 9.41 -9.23 -1.42
C PRO A 95 8.96 -10.46 -2.22
N ALA A 96 9.91 -11.32 -2.59
CA ALA A 96 9.73 -12.57 -3.31
C ALA A 96 10.67 -13.64 -2.77
N GLY A 97 10.28 -14.91 -2.79
CA GLY A 97 11.10 -16.02 -2.29
C GLY A 97 11.43 -15.86 -0.81
N THR A 98 12.72 -15.90 -0.46
CA THR A 98 13.22 -15.78 0.92
C THR A 98 12.84 -14.45 1.57
N GLY A 99 12.84 -13.35 0.83
CA GLY A 99 12.45 -12.03 1.31
C GLY A 99 10.98 -11.96 1.71
N SER A 100 10.09 -12.63 0.98
CA SER A 100 8.66 -12.73 1.32
C SER A 100 8.44 -13.48 2.64
N VAL A 101 9.14 -14.59 2.84
CA VAL A 101 9.06 -15.39 4.08
C VAL A 101 9.55 -14.58 5.28
N LYS A 102 10.70 -13.91 5.14
CA LYS A 102 11.27 -13.06 6.20
C LYS A 102 10.34 -11.92 6.58
N ASN A 103 9.72 -11.26 5.60
CA ASN A 103 8.76 -10.19 5.85
C ASN A 103 7.51 -10.69 6.59
N LYS A 104 7.01 -11.88 6.24
CA LYS A 104 5.88 -12.50 6.95
C LYS A 104 6.23 -12.83 8.40
N TRP A 105 7.42 -13.35 8.66
CA TRP A 105 7.88 -13.66 10.01
C TRP A 105 8.06 -12.40 10.86
N ASN A 106 8.67 -11.35 10.30
CA ASN A 106 8.81 -10.08 10.99
C ASN A 106 7.46 -9.45 11.34
N LYS A 107 6.48 -9.49 10.44
CA LYS A 107 5.12 -9.00 10.71
C LYS A 107 4.41 -9.82 11.79
N LYS A 108 4.63 -11.13 11.81
CA LYS A 108 4.06 -12.00 12.85
C LYS A 108 4.70 -11.71 14.21
N ALA A 109 6.03 -11.62 14.27
CA ALA A 109 6.75 -11.30 15.49
C ALA A 109 6.31 -9.96 16.09
N LEU A 110 6.19 -8.91 15.27
CA LEU A 110 5.69 -7.60 15.74
C LEU A 110 4.27 -7.67 16.31
N LYS A 111 3.38 -8.45 15.70
CA LYS A 111 2.03 -8.64 16.24
C LYS A 111 2.03 -9.39 17.56
N ASP A 112 2.83 -10.44 17.66
CA ASP A 112 2.95 -11.24 18.88
C ASP A 112 3.53 -10.39 20.03
N ASP A 113 4.49 -9.48 19.74
CA ASP A 113 5.04 -8.51 20.69
C ASP A 113 4.01 -7.47 21.13
N ASP A 114 3.24 -6.89 20.21
CA ASP A 114 2.17 -5.93 20.51
C ASP A 114 1.06 -6.58 21.36
N ASP A 115 0.68 -7.81 21.05
CA ASP A 115 -0.31 -8.58 21.83
C ASP A 115 0.21 -8.90 23.24
N PHE A 116 1.51 -9.13 23.40
CA PHE A 116 2.14 -9.36 24.70
C PHE A 116 2.15 -8.10 25.55
N LEU A 117 2.55 -6.96 24.97
CA LEU A 117 2.57 -5.66 25.65
C LEU A 117 1.15 -5.23 26.07
N SER A 118 0.16 -5.39 25.20
CA SER A 118 -1.24 -5.05 25.50
C SER A 118 -1.85 -5.92 26.61
N LYS A 119 -1.36 -7.13 26.80
CA LYS A 119 -1.75 -8.00 27.93
C LYS A 119 -1.10 -7.58 29.24
N GLN A 120 0.17 -7.11 29.21
CA GLN A 120 0.85 -6.61 30.40
C GLN A 120 0.20 -5.31 30.90
N GLU A 121 -0.13 -4.37 30.03
CA GLU A 121 -0.83 -3.13 30.41
C GLU A 121 -2.20 -3.36 31.05
N LYS A 122 -2.85 -4.47 30.76
CA LYS A 122 -4.13 -4.86 31.39
C LYS A 122 -3.97 -5.52 32.76
N ILE A 123 -2.77 -5.93 33.13
CA ILE A 123 -2.50 -6.61 34.40
C ILE A 123 -2.05 -5.63 35.50
N GLU A 124 -1.56 -4.42 35.17
CA GLU A 124 -1.03 -3.46 36.12
C GLU A 124 -2.01 -2.48 36.83
N PRO A 125 -3.33 -2.46 36.68
CA PRO A 125 -4.17 -1.54 37.43
C PRO A 125 -4.82 -2.12 38.71
N SER A 126 -4.26 -3.09 39.37
CA SER A 126 -4.94 -3.62 40.59
C SER A 126 -4.11 -3.69 41.88
N GLU A 127 -2.93 -3.07 41.96
CA GLU A 127 -2.15 -3.12 43.21
C GLU A 127 -1.89 -1.77 43.90
N THR A 128 -2.75 -0.76 43.75
CA THR A 128 -2.59 0.49 44.50
C THR A 128 -3.90 0.92 45.16
N GLN A 129 -4.54 0.04 45.90
CA GLN A 129 -5.54 0.41 46.94
C GLN A 129 -5.62 -0.64 48.05
N VAL A 130 -4.59 -0.75 48.88
CA VAL A 130 -4.76 -1.15 50.31
C VAL A 130 -3.65 -0.49 51.08
N ASN A 131 -3.99 0.60 51.79
CA ASN A 131 -3.52 0.97 53.11
C ASN A 131 -3.68 2.48 53.33
N GLN A 132 -4.84 2.84 53.85
CA GLN A 132 -4.98 3.78 54.98
C GLN A 132 -6.28 3.50 55.69
#